data_276726a5373e25384d1160b2f162cd7a
#
_entry.id   276726a5373e25384d1160b2f162cd7a
#
_cell.length_a   1.000
_cell.length_b   1.000
_cell.length_c   1.000
_cell.angle_alpha   90.00
_cell.angle_beta   90.00
_cell.angle_gamma   90.00
#
_symmetry.space_group_name_H-M   'P 1'
#
loop_
_entity.id
_entity.type
_entity.pdbx_description
1 polymer ?
#
loop_
_entity_poly.entity_id
_entity_poly.type
_entity_poly.pdbx_seq_one_letter_code
_entity_poly.pdbx_strand_id
1 'polypeptide(L)'
;DKGKTIHTMKQWEIIQRPLILRNFASHVYGRMPGRPKHFHIKQTSIDENALQGKAIRKEVTIYFTKGDHQPGMHVLLYLPKQVKGRVPVFTGLNFQGNHSTQTDPDILITDSWKTINSNQTNPTRGGQARRWPLEEMITNGYGVATSYYEELEPDHKDGWKSGIRTTLQKELNIKPQEWGAIGAWAWGLSRMMDYLETEPAVHPD
;
A
#
# COMPACT_ATOMS: atom_id res chain seq x y z
N ASP A 1 -7.59 -29.54 13.86
CA ASP A 1 -7.25 -30.75 13.13
C ASP A 1 -6.77 -31.79 14.13
N LYS A 2 -7.37 -32.99 14.15
CA LYS A 2 -7.10 -34.03 15.16
C LYS A 2 -5.76 -34.76 14.92
N GLY A 3 -4.67 -34.03 14.73
CA GLY A 3 -3.32 -34.60 14.66
C GLY A 3 -3.03 -35.44 13.39
N LYS A 4 -3.76 -35.28 12.31
CA LYS A 4 -3.41 -35.96 11.04
C LYS A 4 -2.14 -35.37 10.46
N THR A 5 -1.12 -36.21 10.31
CA THR A 5 0.14 -35.80 9.68
C THR A 5 -0.06 -35.55 8.18
N ILE A 6 0.51 -34.45 7.70
CA ILE A 6 0.52 -34.10 6.28
C ILE A 6 1.78 -34.67 5.64
N HIS A 7 1.62 -35.49 4.61
CA HIS A 7 2.73 -36.18 3.95
C HIS A 7 2.96 -35.75 2.50
N THR A 8 2.00 -35.03 1.88
CA THR A 8 2.09 -34.64 0.46
C THR A 8 1.77 -33.17 0.27
N MET A 9 2.32 -32.58 -0.80
CA MET A 9 2.02 -31.20 -1.22
C MET A 9 0.51 -31.00 -1.42
N LYS A 10 -0.16 -31.96 -2.06
CA LYS A 10 -1.60 -31.93 -2.28
C LYS A 10 -2.40 -31.87 -0.97
N GLN A 11 -1.99 -32.64 0.05
CA GLN A 11 -2.62 -32.59 1.38
C GLN A 11 -2.38 -31.24 2.05
N TRP A 12 -1.18 -30.64 1.90
CA TRP A 12 -0.88 -29.30 2.39
C TRP A 12 -1.81 -28.26 1.74
N GLU A 13 -1.90 -28.23 0.43
CA GLU A 13 -2.70 -27.26 -0.31
C GLU A 13 -4.21 -27.34 0.00
N ILE A 14 -4.74 -28.56 0.09
CA ILE A 14 -6.19 -28.77 0.23
C ILE A 14 -6.64 -28.77 1.69
N ILE A 15 -5.81 -29.21 2.63
CA ILE A 15 -6.22 -29.40 4.03
C ILE A 15 -5.54 -28.37 4.94
N GLN A 16 -4.21 -28.39 5.00
CA GLN A 16 -3.48 -27.66 6.04
C GLN A 16 -3.44 -26.16 5.78
N ARG A 17 -3.08 -25.75 4.56
CA ARG A 17 -3.02 -24.35 4.18
C ARG A 17 -4.36 -23.62 4.38
N PRO A 18 -5.52 -24.11 3.91
CA PRO A 18 -6.81 -23.48 4.16
C PRO A 18 -7.17 -23.41 5.65
N LEU A 19 -6.80 -24.40 6.44
CA LEU A 19 -7.04 -24.41 7.88
C LEU A 19 -6.23 -23.31 8.56
N ILE A 20 -4.93 -23.19 8.25
CA ILE A 20 -4.05 -22.15 8.80
C ILE A 20 -4.59 -20.76 8.43
N LEU A 21 -4.93 -20.54 7.15
CA LEU A 21 -5.47 -19.25 6.70
C LEU A 21 -6.77 -18.89 7.43
N ARG A 22 -7.68 -19.86 7.63
CA ARG A 22 -8.90 -19.62 8.42
C ARG A 22 -8.60 -19.26 9.86
N ASN A 23 -7.63 -19.93 10.50
CA ASN A 23 -7.26 -19.63 11.87
C ASN A 23 -6.68 -18.21 12.00
N PHE A 24 -5.78 -17.81 11.10
CA PHE A 24 -5.27 -16.45 11.08
C PHE A 24 -6.36 -15.40 10.80
N ALA A 25 -7.26 -15.68 9.86
CA ALA A 25 -8.38 -14.80 9.58
C ALA A 25 -9.38 -14.70 10.75
N SER A 26 -9.57 -15.78 11.53
CA SER A 26 -10.54 -15.78 12.63
C SER A 26 -9.98 -15.22 13.94
N HIS A 27 -8.68 -15.35 14.18
CA HIS A 27 -8.11 -15.10 15.51
C HIS A 27 -7.01 -14.02 15.54
N VAL A 28 -6.46 -13.61 14.39
CA VAL A 28 -5.31 -12.70 14.34
C VAL A 28 -5.59 -11.45 13.52
N TYR A 29 -5.80 -11.59 12.22
CA TYR A 29 -5.86 -10.46 11.29
C TYR A 29 -7.26 -10.01 10.94
N GLY A 30 -8.26 -10.87 11.16
CA GLY A 30 -9.61 -10.71 10.66
C GLY A 30 -9.76 -11.14 9.19
N ARG A 31 -10.94 -10.98 8.67
CA ARG A 31 -11.24 -11.26 7.26
C ARG A 31 -10.99 -10.01 6.44
N MET A 32 -10.09 -10.08 5.51
CA MET A 32 -9.87 -9.01 4.55
C MET A 32 -11.10 -8.89 3.63
N PRO A 33 -11.73 -7.71 3.51
CA PRO A 33 -12.83 -7.51 2.58
C PRO A 33 -12.34 -7.55 1.13
N GLY A 34 -13.29 -7.71 0.21
CA GLY A 34 -13.02 -7.62 -1.21
C GLY A 34 -12.68 -6.20 -1.69
N ARG A 35 -12.61 -6.04 -3.00
CA ARG A 35 -12.43 -4.75 -3.66
C ARG A 35 -13.68 -3.86 -3.41
N PRO A 36 -13.53 -2.55 -3.17
CA PRO A 36 -14.67 -1.65 -3.01
C PRO A 36 -15.45 -1.53 -4.33
N LYS A 37 -16.73 -1.21 -4.25
CA LYS A 37 -17.58 -0.98 -5.42
C LYS A 37 -17.10 0.20 -6.26
N HIS A 38 -16.69 1.27 -5.58
CA HIS A 38 -16.13 2.45 -6.19
C HIS A 38 -14.62 2.41 -6.01
N PHE A 39 -13.93 2.26 -7.10
CA PHE A 39 -12.47 2.23 -7.17
C PHE A 39 -12.04 2.98 -8.41
N HIS A 40 -11.37 4.11 -8.23
CA HIS A 40 -10.81 4.84 -9.34
C HIS A 40 -9.46 5.45 -8.97
N ILE A 41 -8.65 5.71 -9.97
CA ILE A 41 -7.29 6.16 -9.86
C ILE A 41 -7.18 7.51 -10.56
N LYS A 42 -6.56 8.46 -9.88
CA LYS A 42 -6.27 9.77 -10.44
C LYS A 42 -4.77 10.03 -10.37
N GLN A 43 -4.14 10.22 -11.50
CA GLN A 43 -2.76 10.69 -11.53
C GLN A 43 -2.73 12.16 -11.09
N THR A 44 -1.94 12.44 -10.07
CA THR A 44 -1.83 13.77 -9.47
C THR A 44 -0.55 14.49 -9.87
N SER A 45 0.53 13.73 -10.13
CA SER A 45 1.82 14.28 -10.55
C SER A 45 2.57 13.29 -11.43
N ILE A 46 3.42 13.82 -12.31
CA ILE A 46 4.40 13.06 -13.08
C ILE A 46 5.66 13.91 -13.26
N ASP A 47 6.82 13.29 -13.06
CA ASP A 47 8.13 13.80 -13.45
C ASP A 47 8.85 12.76 -14.29
N GLU A 48 9.06 13.05 -15.57
CA GLU A 48 9.74 12.15 -16.50
C GLU A 48 11.28 12.17 -16.37
N ASN A 49 11.81 13.04 -15.52
CA ASN A 49 13.26 13.21 -15.32
C ASN A 49 13.69 13.05 -13.87
N ALA A 50 12.90 12.36 -13.07
CA ALA A 50 13.20 12.08 -11.68
C ALA A 50 14.54 11.36 -11.51
N LEU A 51 15.16 11.52 -10.33
CA LEU A 51 16.48 10.96 -10.01
C LEU A 51 17.52 11.32 -11.06
N GLN A 52 17.58 12.59 -11.45
CA GLN A 52 18.53 13.11 -12.45
C GLN A 52 18.38 12.44 -13.84
N GLY A 53 17.13 12.16 -14.24
CA GLY A 53 16.80 11.54 -15.51
C GLY A 53 16.91 10.01 -15.55
N LYS A 54 17.18 9.35 -14.43
CA LYS A 54 17.24 7.89 -14.33
C LYS A 54 15.86 7.24 -14.23
N ALA A 55 14.85 7.98 -13.73
CA ALA A 55 13.52 7.45 -13.44
C ALA A 55 12.41 8.35 -13.96
N ILE A 56 11.24 7.75 -14.09
CA ILE A 56 9.94 8.44 -14.14
C ILE A 56 9.32 8.30 -12.76
N ARG A 57 8.97 9.44 -12.12
CA ARG A 57 8.16 9.47 -10.90
C ARG A 57 6.71 9.72 -11.28
N LYS A 58 5.81 8.93 -10.73
CA LYS A 58 4.36 9.15 -10.79
C LYS A 58 3.79 9.22 -9.37
N GLU A 59 2.87 10.13 -9.15
CA GLU A 59 2.02 10.10 -7.97
C GLU A 59 0.58 9.90 -8.42
N VAL A 60 -0.10 8.97 -7.80
CA VAL A 60 -1.51 8.70 -8.04
C VAL A 60 -2.26 8.65 -6.73
N THR A 61 -3.52 9.05 -6.74
CA THR A 61 -4.44 8.82 -5.63
C THR A 61 -5.43 7.73 -6.03
N ILE A 62 -5.51 6.71 -5.22
CA ILE A 62 -6.52 5.66 -5.33
C ILE A 62 -7.67 6.03 -4.41
N TYR A 63 -8.84 6.28 -4.96
CA TYR A 63 -10.06 6.57 -4.21
C TYR A 63 -10.92 5.32 -4.07
N PHE A 64 -11.51 5.15 -2.89
CA PHE A 64 -12.30 3.98 -2.52
C PHE A 64 -13.80 4.26 -2.45
N THR A 65 -14.20 5.51 -2.72
CA THR A 65 -15.58 5.97 -2.70
C THR A 65 -15.93 6.66 -4.01
N LYS A 66 -17.21 6.99 -4.20
CA LYS A 66 -17.66 7.73 -5.39
C LYS A 66 -17.11 9.16 -5.36
N GLY A 67 -16.41 9.55 -6.41
CA GLY A 67 -15.77 10.87 -6.53
C GLY A 67 -14.40 10.94 -5.83
N ASP A 68 -13.73 12.09 -5.98
CA ASP A 68 -12.39 12.36 -5.46
C ASP A 68 -12.46 12.75 -3.97
N HIS A 69 -13.01 11.87 -3.13
CA HIS A 69 -13.18 12.13 -1.71
C HIS A 69 -12.42 11.11 -0.87
N GLN A 70 -11.96 11.56 0.29
CA GLN A 70 -11.39 10.64 1.28
C GLN A 70 -12.45 9.63 1.79
N PRO A 71 -12.06 8.40 2.11
CA PRO A 71 -10.69 7.94 2.17
C PRO A 71 -10.10 7.59 0.79
N GLY A 72 -8.83 7.90 0.66
CA GLY A 72 -8.01 7.57 -0.50
C GLY A 72 -6.59 7.23 -0.07
N MET A 73 -5.80 6.69 -0.97
CA MET A 73 -4.41 6.31 -0.73
C MET A 73 -3.51 6.91 -1.80
N HIS A 74 -2.50 7.66 -1.39
CA HIS A 74 -1.51 8.23 -2.28
C HIS A 74 -0.37 7.25 -2.53
N VAL A 75 -0.20 6.85 -3.78
CA VAL A 75 0.89 5.98 -4.21
C VAL A 75 1.96 6.81 -4.90
N LEU A 76 3.19 6.68 -4.43
CA LEU A 76 4.39 7.18 -5.06
C LEU A 76 5.03 6.02 -5.82
N LEU A 77 5.17 6.14 -7.14
CA LEU A 77 5.74 5.15 -8.03
C LEU A 77 6.97 5.72 -8.75
N TYR A 78 8.09 5.01 -8.65
CA TYR A 78 9.28 5.26 -9.46
C TYR A 78 9.49 4.09 -10.42
N LEU A 79 9.73 4.40 -11.69
CA LEU A 79 10.01 3.44 -12.75
C LEU A 79 11.33 3.77 -13.43
N PRO A 80 12.20 2.79 -13.73
CA PRO A 80 13.46 3.03 -14.44
C PRO A 80 13.19 3.50 -15.88
N LYS A 81 13.74 4.65 -16.26
CA LYS A 81 13.53 5.24 -17.59
C LYS A 81 14.25 4.49 -18.71
N GLN A 82 15.37 3.83 -18.39
CA GLN A 82 16.23 3.20 -19.38
C GLN A 82 15.85 1.76 -19.73
N VAL A 83 14.94 1.14 -18.96
CA VAL A 83 14.50 -0.23 -19.21
C VAL A 83 13.42 -0.25 -20.28
N LYS A 84 13.66 -1.01 -21.35
CA LYS A 84 12.65 -1.25 -22.38
C LYS A 84 11.70 -2.38 -21.94
N GLY A 85 10.42 -2.11 -21.97
CA GLY A 85 9.38 -3.08 -21.59
C GLY A 85 8.90 -2.94 -20.15
N ARG A 86 8.31 -3.99 -19.64
CA ARG A 86 7.73 -4.02 -18.29
C ARG A 86 8.79 -4.36 -17.26
N VAL A 87 8.71 -3.72 -16.11
CA VAL A 87 9.67 -3.90 -15.01
C VAL A 87 8.97 -4.49 -13.76
N PRO A 88 9.67 -5.33 -13.00
CA PRO A 88 9.20 -5.76 -11.69
C PRO A 88 9.26 -4.58 -10.71
N VAL A 89 8.29 -4.51 -9.80
CA VAL A 89 8.15 -3.41 -8.85
C VAL A 89 8.15 -3.92 -7.42
N PHE A 90 9.05 -3.39 -6.59
CA PHE A 90 8.97 -3.58 -5.15
C PHE A 90 7.87 -2.71 -4.57
N THR A 91 7.01 -3.29 -3.74
CA THR A 91 5.91 -2.59 -3.10
C THR A 91 6.01 -2.63 -1.59
N GLY A 92 5.59 -1.57 -0.92
CA GLY A 92 5.54 -1.52 0.53
C GLY A 92 4.89 -0.27 1.07
N LEU A 93 4.44 -0.32 2.33
CA LEU A 93 3.98 0.85 3.05
C LEU A 93 5.18 1.52 3.74
N ASN A 94 5.27 2.82 3.63
CA ASN A 94 6.22 3.60 4.41
C ASN A 94 5.57 4.14 5.69
N PHE A 95 6.39 4.49 6.69
CA PHE A 95 5.95 4.86 8.03
C PHE A 95 6.04 6.35 8.36
N GLN A 96 6.48 7.17 7.41
CA GLN A 96 6.69 8.60 7.66
C GLN A 96 6.25 9.50 6.48
N GLY A 97 5.36 9.00 5.63
CA GLY A 97 4.88 9.69 4.44
C GLY A 97 5.79 9.52 3.23
N ASN A 98 5.19 9.60 2.06
CA ASN A 98 5.88 9.38 0.79
C ASN A 98 7.07 10.33 0.60
N HIS A 99 6.94 11.59 1.01
CA HIS A 99 7.98 12.61 0.95
C HIS A 99 9.24 12.26 1.78
N SER A 100 9.11 11.38 2.77
CA SER A 100 10.25 10.96 3.59
C SER A 100 11.19 10.00 2.86
N THR A 101 10.74 9.37 1.79
CA THR A 101 11.49 8.34 1.06
C THR A 101 12.54 8.93 0.10
N GLN A 102 12.36 10.19 -0.31
CA GLN A 102 13.26 10.89 -1.23
C GLN A 102 13.26 12.40 -0.94
N THR A 103 14.37 13.07 -1.29
CA THR A 103 14.56 14.52 -1.08
C THR A 103 13.82 15.39 -2.11
N ASP A 104 13.21 14.79 -3.13
CA ASP A 104 12.48 15.48 -4.19
C ASP A 104 11.40 16.43 -3.61
N PRO A 105 11.48 17.75 -3.88
CA PRO A 105 10.58 18.76 -3.30
C PRO A 105 9.12 18.59 -3.75
N ASP A 106 8.89 17.99 -4.90
CA ASP A 106 7.56 17.90 -5.52
C ASP A 106 6.74 16.70 -5.04
N ILE A 107 7.33 15.78 -4.25
CA ILE A 107 6.56 14.69 -3.65
C ILE A 107 5.56 15.27 -2.67
N LEU A 108 4.30 14.89 -2.82
CA LEU A 108 3.21 15.34 -1.97
C LEU A 108 3.46 15.02 -0.49
N ILE A 109 3.24 16.00 0.37
CA ILE A 109 3.16 15.79 1.82
C ILE A 109 1.67 15.63 2.15
N THR A 110 1.30 14.49 2.68
CA THR A 110 -0.07 14.22 3.12
C THR A 110 -0.19 14.42 4.63
N ASP A 111 -1.29 14.99 5.06
CA ASP A 111 -1.61 15.07 6.47
C ASP A 111 -1.77 13.67 7.06
N SER A 112 -1.30 13.49 8.27
CA SER A 112 -1.45 12.25 9.01
C SER A 112 -2.13 12.49 10.35
N TRP A 113 -2.65 11.43 10.94
CA TRP A 113 -3.18 11.50 12.30
C TRP A 113 -2.13 12.04 13.30
N LYS A 114 -0.87 11.66 13.12
CA LYS A 114 0.25 12.10 13.97
C LYS A 114 0.45 13.61 13.88
N THR A 115 0.46 14.17 12.68
CA THR A 115 0.66 15.60 12.47
C THR A 115 -0.53 16.42 12.94
N ILE A 116 -1.74 15.91 12.75
CA ILE A 116 -2.97 16.60 13.15
C ILE A 116 -3.19 16.57 14.67
N ASN A 117 -2.89 15.44 15.34
CA ASN A 117 -3.31 15.22 16.73
C ASN A 117 -2.19 15.21 17.77
N SER A 118 -0.93 15.25 17.39
CA SER A 118 0.19 15.14 18.33
C SER A 118 1.18 16.29 18.32
N ASN A 119 0.89 17.37 17.59
CA ASN A 119 1.84 18.49 17.37
C ASN A 119 3.21 18.03 16.82
N GLN A 120 3.29 16.83 16.27
CA GLN A 120 4.50 16.35 15.61
C GLN A 120 4.64 17.07 14.27
N THR A 121 5.83 17.57 14.01
CA THR A 121 6.15 18.11 12.68
C THR A 121 6.21 16.97 11.67
N ASN A 122 5.86 17.26 10.41
CA ASN A 122 6.08 16.32 9.33
C ASN A 122 7.55 15.88 9.32
N PRO A 123 7.81 14.59 9.07
CA PRO A 123 9.18 14.10 8.93
C PRO A 123 9.95 14.87 7.87
N THR A 124 11.26 14.98 8.06
CA THR A 124 12.14 15.63 7.09
C THR A 124 12.05 14.91 5.74
N ARG A 125 11.87 15.68 4.69
CA ARG A 125 11.90 15.18 3.31
C ARG A 125 13.19 14.41 3.07
N GLY A 126 13.09 13.17 2.53
CA GLY A 126 14.23 12.27 2.38
C GLY A 126 14.78 11.67 3.68
N GLY A 127 14.17 11.93 4.84
CA GLY A 127 14.66 11.44 6.13
C GLY A 127 14.72 9.91 6.25
N GLN A 128 14.02 9.19 5.39
CA GLN A 128 14.02 7.72 5.31
C GLN A 128 14.67 7.19 4.03
N ALA A 129 15.34 8.03 3.24
CA ALA A 129 15.96 7.62 1.97
C ALA A 129 16.92 6.41 2.12
N ARG A 130 17.60 6.30 3.27
CA ARG A 130 18.46 5.13 3.55
C ARG A 130 17.68 3.80 3.59
N ARG A 131 16.41 3.83 4.01
CA ARG A 131 15.53 2.63 4.04
C ARG A 131 14.87 2.34 2.70
N TRP A 132 14.86 3.37 1.83
CA TRP A 132 14.30 3.33 0.50
C TRP A 132 15.38 3.68 -0.52
N PRO A 133 16.31 2.74 -0.84
CA PRO A 133 17.43 3.00 -1.75
C PRO A 133 16.95 3.07 -3.21
N LEU A 134 16.13 4.09 -3.53
CA LEU A 134 15.46 4.24 -4.82
C LEU A 134 16.43 4.25 -6.00
N GLU A 135 17.54 4.98 -5.91
CA GLU A 135 18.51 5.05 -7.01
C GLU A 135 19.14 3.69 -7.30
N GLU A 136 19.44 2.91 -6.26
CA GLU A 136 20.00 1.56 -6.41
C GLU A 136 18.98 0.63 -7.08
N MET A 137 17.74 0.62 -6.61
CA MET A 137 16.67 -0.21 -7.19
C MET A 137 16.42 0.15 -8.65
N ILE A 138 16.29 1.44 -8.97
CA ILE A 138 16.09 1.94 -10.33
C ILE A 138 17.27 1.57 -11.24
N THR A 139 18.52 1.75 -10.77
CA THR A 139 19.72 1.40 -11.55
C THR A 139 19.78 -0.09 -11.86
N ASN A 140 19.28 -0.94 -10.96
CA ASN A 140 19.19 -2.39 -11.17
C ASN A 140 17.94 -2.82 -11.97
N GLY A 141 17.15 -1.88 -12.52
CA GLY A 141 16.02 -2.18 -13.40
C GLY A 141 14.72 -2.49 -12.69
N TYR A 142 14.59 -2.20 -11.40
CA TYR A 142 13.38 -2.38 -10.62
C TYR A 142 12.63 -1.07 -10.43
N GLY A 143 11.30 -1.12 -10.48
CA GLY A 143 10.46 -0.05 -10.00
C GLY A 143 10.23 -0.14 -8.49
N VAL A 144 9.74 0.95 -7.91
CA VAL A 144 9.36 1.02 -6.48
C VAL A 144 8.03 1.75 -6.34
N ALA A 145 7.08 1.12 -5.66
CA ALA A 145 5.80 1.72 -5.30
C ALA A 145 5.60 1.75 -3.78
N THR A 146 5.26 2.89 -3.23
CA THR A 146 5.01 3.03 -1.79
C THR A 146 3.84 3.95 -1.49
N SER A 147 3.21 3.73 -0.34
CA SER A 147 2.16 4.58 0.20
C SER A 147 2.32 4.73 1.71
N TYR A 148 1.80 5.81 2.27
CA TYR A 148 1.85 6.04 3.70
C TYR A 148 0.76 5.24 4.42
N TYR A 149 1.16 4.38 5.36
CA TYR A 149 0.26 3.45 6.05
C TYR A 149 -0.87 4.14 6.83
N GLU A 150 -0.63 5.35 7.35
CA GLU A 150 -1.65 6.08 8.13
C GLU A 150 -2.80 6.63 7.28
N GLU A 151 -2.64 6.73 5.98
CA GLU A 151 -3.75 7.06 5.09
C GLU A 151 -4.80 5.95 5.04
N LEU A 152 -4.41 4.73 5.38
CA LEU A 152 -5.30 3.58 5.51
C LEU A 152 -5.84 3.47 6.93
N GLU A 153 -4.95 3.40 7.90
CA GLU A 153 -5.34 3.35 9.31
C GLU A 153 -4.18 3.80 10.22
N PRO A 154 -4.41 4.77 11.12
CA PRO A 154 -3.44 5.18 12.12
C PRO A 154 -3.06 4.04 13.08
N ASP A 155 -1.76 3.92 13.39
CA ASP A 155 -1.22 2.88 14.26
C ASP A 155 -1.31 3.26 15.75
N HIS A 156 -2.52 3.23 16.27
CA HIS A 156 -2.79 3.36 17.70
C HIS A 156 -4.12 2.65 18.06
N LYS A 157 -4.37 2.43 19.36
CA LYS A 157 -5.51 1.63 19.85
C LYS A 157 -6.89 2.07 19.32
N ASP A 158 -7.06 3.35 19.02
CA ASP A 158 -8.30 3.95 18.53
C ASP A 158 -8.25 4.32 17.02
N GLY A 159 -7.17 3.99 16.31
CA GLY A 159 -6.94 4.34 14.91
C GLY A 159 -8.03 3.84 13.96
N TRP A 160 -8.64 2.70 14.29
CA TRP A 160 -9.77 2.15 13.55
C TRP A 160 -10.98 3.10 13.47
N LYS A 161 -11.15 4.03 14.42
CA LYS A 161 -12.27 4.98 14.43
C LYS A 161 -12.20 6.00 13.29
N SER A 162 -10.99 6.37 12.87
CA SER A 162 -10.74 7.27 11.75
C SER A 162 -10.20 6.58 10.49
N GLY A 163 -9.72 5.35 10.62
CA GLY A 163 -9.19 4.55 9.53
C GLY A 163 -10.26 3.95 8.60
N ILE A 164 -9.79 3.24 7.58
CA ILE A 164 -10.65 2.64 6.54
C ILE A 164 -11.62 1.60 7.11
N ARG A 165 -11.30 0.99 8.24
CA ARG A 165 -12.20 0.03 8.89
C ARG A 165 -13.55 0.65 9.25
N THR A 166 -13.57 1.91 9.63
CA THR A 166 -14.81 2.64 9.93
C THR A 166 -15.31 3.42 8.74
N THR A 167 -14.44 4.16 8.06
CA THR A 167 -14.85 5.05 6.97
C THR A 167 -15.39 4.30 5.76
N LEU A 168 -14.90 3.08 5.51
CA LEU A 168 -15.37 2.22 4.41
C LEU A 168 -16.29 1.07 4.83
N GLN A 169 -16.74 1.02 6.08
CA GLN A 169 -17.52 -0.15 6.54
C GLN A 169 -18.79 -0.41 5.71
N LYS A 170 -19.47 0.65 5.24
CA LYS A 170 -20.68 0.51 4.40
C LYS A 170 -20.31 0.08 2.98
N GLU A 171 -19.26 0.65 2.42
CA GLU A 171 -18.78 0.35 1.08
C GLU A 171 -18.28 -1.09 0.96
N LEU A 172 -17.55 -1.55 1.96
CA LEU A 172 -16.96 -2.89 2.02
C LEU A 172 -17.90 -3.94 2.63
N ASN A 173 -19.02 -3.51 3.19
CA ASN A 173 -19.99 -4.37 3.89
C ASN A 173 -19.34 -5.28 4.95
N ILE A 174 -18.50 -4.69 5.80
CA ILE A 174 -17.77 -5.36 6.88
C ILE A 174 -17.72 -4.46 8.11
N LYS A 175 -17.89 -5.03 9.30
CA LYS A 175 -17.78 -4.25 10.55
C LYS A 175 -16.32 -3.99 10.91
N PRO A 176 -15.99 -2.85 11.54
CA PRO A 176 -14.62 -2.53 11.93
C PRO A 176 -13.95 -3.60 12.80
N GLN A 177 -14.73 -4.32 13.62
CA GLN A 177 -14.24 -5.34 14.55
C GLN A 177 -13.94 -6.69 13.87
N GLU A 178 -14.37 -6.88 12.62
CA GLU A 178 -14.20 -8.16 11.90
C GLU A 178 -12.79 -8.30 11.30
N TRP A 179 -11.98 -7.23 11.32
CA TRP A 179 -10.60 -7.22 10.85
C TRP A 179 -9.72 -6.27 11.66
N GLY A 180 -8.41 -6.48 11.62
CA GLY A 180 -7.42 -5.72 12.38
C GLY A 180 -6.72 -4.66 11.52
N ALA A 181 -5.89 -3.81 12.15
CA ALA A 181 -5.10 -2.79 11.48
C ALA A 181 -4.17 -3.40 10.41
N ILE A 182 -3.48 -4.49 10.73
CA ILE A 182 -2.62 -5.20 9.76
C ILE A 182 -3.43 -5.68 8.55
N GLY A 183 -4.67 -6.14 8.77
CA GLY A 183 -5.61 -6.49 7.71
C GLY A 183 -5.97 -5.28 6.84
N ALA A 184 -6.18 -4.10 7.45
CA ALA A 184 -6.46 -2.86 6.74
C ALA A 184 -5.27 -2.40 5.87
N TRP A 185 -4.06 -2.47 6.41
CA TRP A 185 -2.83 -2.15 5.67
C TRP A 185 -2.58 -3.14 4.53
N ALA A 186 -2.75 -4.43 4.76
CA ALA A 186 -2.65 -5.46 3.72
C ALA A 186 -3.71 -5.28 2.63
N TRP A 187 -4.93 -4.87 3.00
CA TRP A 187 -5.97 -4.53 2.03
C TRP A 187 -5.56 -3.35 1.15
N GLY A 188 -4.98 -2.31 1.72
CA GLY A 188 -4.45 -1.18 0.96
C GLY A 188 -3.35 -1.58 -0.02
N LEU A 189 -2.41 -2.45 0.41
CA LEU A 189 -1.40 -3.03 -0.51
C LEU A 189 -2.05 -3.80 -1.66
N SER A 190 -3.12 -4.55 -1.40
CA SER A 190 -3.86 -5.23 -2.48
C SER A 190 -4.52 -4.23 -3.45
N ARG A 191 -4.94 -3.07 -2.98
CA ARG A 191 -5.47 -2.00 -3.86
C ARG A 191 -4.36 -1.33 -4.66
N MET A 192 -3.17 -1.19 -4.08
CA MET A 192 -1.99 -0.74 -4.83
C MET A 192 -1.64 -1.73 -5.96
N MET A 193 -1.71 -3.04 -5.69
CA MET A 193 -1.51 -4.06 -6.73
C MET A 193 -2.56 -3.93 -7.84
N ASP A 194 -3.84 -3.72 -7.52
CA ASP A 194 -4.88 -3.47 -8.52
C ASP A 194 -4.52 -2.28 -9.45
N TYR A 195 -3.87 -1.25 -8.93
CA TYR A 195 -3.35 -0.14 -9.73
C TYR A 195 -2.15 -0.56 -10.59
N LEU A 196 -1.16 -1.20 -9.98
CA LEU A 196 0.08 -1.58 -10.67
C LEU A 196 -0.18 -2.54 -11.84
N GLU A 197 -1.16 -3.43 -11.74
CA GLU A 197 -1.60 -4.29 -12.85
C GLU A 197 -2.13 -3.50 -14.05
N THR A 198 -2.63 -2.26 -13.83
CA THR A 198 -3.07 -1.38 -14.92
C THR A 198 -1.97 -0.50 -15.48
N GLU A 199 -0.82 -0.41 -14.83
CA GLU A 199 0.31 0.42 -15.26
C GLU A 199 1.09 -0.29 -16.39
N PRO A 200 1.11 0.27 -17.62
CA PRO A 200 1.68 -0.42 -18.79
C PRO A 200 3.16 -0.78 -18.65
N ALA A 201 3.91 -0.03 -17.83
CA ALA A 201 5.35 -0.24 -17.62
C ALA A 201 5.66 -1.24 -16.51
N VAL A 202 4.64 -1.76 -15.80
CA VAL A 202 4.82 -2.70 -14.69
C VAL A 202 4.57 -4.13 -15.15
N HIS A 203 5.43 -5.07 -14.67
CA HIS A 203 5.22 -6.50 -14.92
C HIS A 203 4.03 -6.99 -14.08
N PRO A 204 3.06 -7.70 -14.67
CA PRO A 204 1.84 -8.07 -13.97
C PRO A 204 1.99 -9.24 -12.97
N ASP A 205 3.13 -10.01 -13.06
CA ASP A 205 3.39 -11.21 -12.26
C ASP A 205 4.49 -11.00 -11.22
#